data_d69ba3e4052e2c1463c8fe5892cbd0e6
#
_entry.id   d69ba3e4052e2c1463c8fe5892cbd0e6
#
_cell.length_a   1.000
_cell.length_b   1.000
_cell.length_c   1.000
_cell.angle_alpha   90.00
_cell.angle_beta   90.00
_cell.angle_gamma   90.00
#
_symmetry.space_group_name_H-M   'P 1'
#
loop_
_entity.id
_entity.type
_entity.pdbx_description
1 polymer ?
#
loop_
_entity_poly.entity_id
_entity_poly.type
_entity_poly.pdbx_seq_one_letter_code
_entity_poly.pdbx_strand_id
1 'polypeptide(L)' 'MVEGLASRLAQNGQDLEGWLRLVRSYTVLHEPGKAHSALIDAKRSLAGDPSAIARIEALARELGLEG' A
#
# COMPACT_ATOMS: atom_id res chain seq x y z
N MET A 1 9.38 4.63 -11.30
CA MET A 1 10.19 3.94 -10.31
C MET A 1 9.46 3.84 -8.98
N VAL A 2 9.65 2.74 -8.29
CA VAL A 2 8.94 2.50 -7.02
C VAL A 2 9.29 3.57 -5.98
N GLU A 3 10.54 3.97 -5.92
CA GLU A 3 10.99 4.97 -4.95
C GLU A 3 10.35 6.33 -5.19
N GLY A 4 10.22 6.72 -6.46
CA GLY A 4 9.54 7.96 -6.80
C GLY A 4 8.08 7.93 -6.45
N LEU A 5 7.44 6.78 -6.64
CA LEU A 5 6.04 6.61 -6.28
C LEU A 5 5.86 6.69 -4.76
N ALA A 6 6.74 6.04 -4.00
CA ALA A 6 6.66 6.09 -2.54
C ALA A 6 6.82 7.52 -2.03
N SER A 7 7.72 8.29 -2.63
CA SER A 7 7.92 9.68 -2.26
C SER A 7 6.68 10.52 -2.53
N ARG A 8 6.03 10.31 -3.68
CA ARG A 8 4.80 11.02 -4.01
C ARG A 8 3.70 10.70 -3.01
N LEU A 9 3.58 9.44 -2.62
CA LEU A 9 2.55 9.00 -1.69
C LEU A 9 2.79 9.54 -0.28
N ALA A 10 4.05 9.72 0.09
CA ALA A 10 4.36 10.34 1.37
C ALA A 10 3.86 11.78 1.43
N GLN A 11 3.82 12.46 0.28
CA GLN A 11 3.33 13.83 0.19
C GLN A 11 1.83 13.88 -0.03
N ASN A 12 1.25 12.85 -0.65
CA ASN A 12 -0.17 12.79 -0.95
C ASN A 12 -0.72 11.46 -0.46
N GLY A 13 -0.80 11.30 0.84
CA GLY A 13 -1.16 10.04 1.48
C GLY A 13 -2.59 9.58 1.25
N GLN A 14 -3.43 10.39 0.62
CA GLN A 14 -4.82 10.01 0.37
C GLN A 14 -5.04 9.41 -1.00
N ASP A 15 -3.98 9.10 -1.72
CA ASP A 15 -4.08 8.46 -3.03
C ASP A 15 -4.15 6.95 -2.87
N LEU A 16 -5.35 6.44 -2.64
CA LEU A 16 -5.56 5.00 -2.46
C LEU A 16 -5.03 4.19 -3.62
N GLU A 17 -5.30 4.63 -4.85
CA GLU A 17 -4.85 3.91 -6.04
C GLU A 17 -3.34 3.80 -6.09
N GLY A 18 -2.67 4.90 -5.74
CA GLY A 18 -1.21 4.92 -5.69
C GLY A 18 -0.65 3.95 -4.67
N TRP A 19 -1.26 3.90 -3.48
CA TRP A 19 -0.84 2.97 -2.44
C TRP A 19 -1.02 1.51 -2.89
N LEU A 20 -2.15 1.20 -3.51
CA LEU A 20 -2.40 -0.15 -3.99
C LEU A 20 -1.38 -0.55 -5.05
N ARG A 21 -1.05 0.39 -5.94
CA ARG A 21 -0.05 0.15 -6.98
C ARG A 21 1.33 -0.07 -6.38
N LEU A 22 1.68 0.70 -5.35
CA LEU A 22 2.97 0.57 -4.69
C LEU A 22 3.11 -0.81 -4.06
N VAL A 23 2.08 -1.27 -3.34
CA VAL A 23 2.09 -2.57 -2.70
C VAL A 23 2.27 -3.67 -3.75
N ARG A 24 1.54 -3.59 -4.85
CA ARG A 24 1.66 -4.57 -5.92
C ARG A 24 3.05 -4.57 -6.54
N SER A 25 3.62 -3.39 -6.73
CA SER A 25 4.97 -3.28 -7.29
C SER A 25 6.00 -3.99 -6.42
N TYR A 26 5.94 -3.78 -5.12
CA TYR A 26 6.85 -4.46 -4.21
C TYR A 26 6.64 -5.97 -4.24
N THR A 27 5.39 -6.42 -4.36
CA THR A 27 5.10 -7.85 -4.45
C THR A 27 5.70 -8.45 -5.72
N VAL A 28 5.55 -7.76 -6.83
CA VAL A 28 6.11 -8.21 -8.11
C VAL A 28 7.64 -8.26 -8.04
N LEU A 29 8.24 -7.35 -7.30
CA LEU A 29 9.70 -7.30 -7.13
C LEU A 29 10.20 -8.30 -6.08
N HIS A 30 9.32 -9.13 -5.53
CA HIS A 30 9.65 -10.10 -4.50
C HIS A 30 10.24 -9.44 -3.25
N GLU A 31 9.64 -8.33 -2.85
CA GLU A 31 10.04 -7.61 -1.64
C GLU A 31 8.85 -7.54 -0.66
N PRO A 32 8.48 -8.67 -0.05
CA PRO A 32 7.30 -8.71 0.82
C PRO A 32 7.42 -7.82 2.05
N GLY A 33 8.64 -7.65 2.56
CA GLY A 33 8.85 -6.75 3.69
C GLY A 33 8.49 -5.31 3.36
N LYS A 34 8.89 -4.85 2.18
CA LYS A 34 8.55 -3.50 1.74
C LYS A 34 7.07 -3.37 1.42
N ALA A 35 6.48 -4.41 0.83
CA ALA A 35 5.05 -4.42 0.55
C ALA A 35 4.25 -4.31 1.85
N HIS A 36 4.68 -5.05 2.87
CA HIS A 36 4.02 -5.01 4.18
C HIS A 36 4.14 -3.62 4.81
N SER A 37 5.32 -3.01 4.73
CA SER A 37 5.52 -1.66 5.25
C SER A 37 4.64 -0.66 4.52
N ALA A 38 4.51 -0.79 3.19
CA ALA A 38 3.65 0.09 2.41
C ALA A 38 2.19 -0.08 2.82
N LEU A 39 1.76 -1.31 3.13
CA LEU A 39 0.40 -1.55 3.62
C LEU A 39 0.15 -0.79 4.92
N ILE A 40 1.08 -0.88 5.85
CA ILE A 40 0.95 -0.19 7.14
C ILE A 40 0.87 1.31 6.93
N ASP A 41 1.74 1.85 6.09
CA ASP A 41 1.76 3.28 5.80
C ASP A 41 0.45 3.71 5.12
N ALA A 42 -0.05 2.90 4.20
CA ALA A 42 -1.31 3.20 3.52
C ALA A 42 -2.48 3.22 4.49
N LYS A 43 -2.55 2.25 5.39
CA LYS A 43 -3.61 2.21 6.40
C LYS A 43 -3.54 3.41 7.31
N ARG A 44 -2.33 3.81 7.67
CA ARG A 44 -2.13 4.96 8.55
C ARG A 44 -2.54 6.26 7.85
N SER A 45 -2.16 6.41 6.58
CA SER A 45 -2.48 7.61 5.81
C SER A 45 -3.97 7.73 5.51
N LEU A 46 -4.66 6.60 5.38
CA LEU A 46 -6.07 6.55 5.04
C LEU A 46 -6.95 6.12 6.21
N ALA A 47 -6.46 6.30 7.42
CA ALA A 47 -7.15 5.83 8.63
C ALA A 47 -8.55 6.42 8.77
N GLY A 48 -8.79 7.62 8.24
CA GLY A 48 -10.10 8.24 8.29
C GLY A 48 -11.08 7.76 7.22
N ASP A 49 -10.67 6.83 6.36
CA ASP A 49 -11.50 6.34 5.27
C ASP A 49 -11.66 4.82 5.37
N PRO A 50 -12.76 4.35 6.01
CA PRO A 50 -12.97 2.90 6.18
C PRO A 50 -13.04 2.15 4.86
N SER A 51 -13.60 2.76 3.81
CA SER A 51 -13.67 2.12 2.50
C SER A 51 -12.28 1.88 1.93
N ALA A 52 -11.39 2.85 2.08
CA ALA A 52 -10.02 2.71 1.61
C ALA A 52 -9.30 1.61 2.39
N ILE A 53 -9.47 1.58 3.70
CA ILE A 53 -8.88 0.55 4.54
C ILE A 53 -9.35 -0.84 4.12
N ALA A 54 -10.65 -0.99 3.85
CA ALA A 54 -11.20 -2.27 3.42
C ALA A 54 -10.56 -2.74 2.11
N ARG A 55 -10.32 -1.83 1.17
CA ARG A 55 -9.69 -2.18 -0.10
C ARG A 55 -8.23 -2.56 0.09
N ILE A 56 -7.54 -1.86 0.98
CA ILE A 56 -6.14 -2.18 1.28
C ILE A 56 -6.05 -3.58 1.89
N GLU A 57 -6.94 -3.89 2.82
CA GLU A 57 -6.95 -5.20 3.44
C GLU A 57 -7.31 -6.31 2.47
N ALA A 58 -8.23 -6.02 1.54
CA ALA A 58 -8.59 -6.98 0.50
C ALA A 58 -7.39 -7.29 -0.38
N LEU A 59 -6.62 -6.27 -0.75
CA LEU A 59 -5.42 -6.46 -1.56
C LEU A 59 -4.37 -7.27 -0.78
N ALA A 60 -4.18 -6.95 0.49
CA ALA A 60 -3.23 -7.69 1.32
C ALA A 60 -3.57 -9.17 1.37
N ARG A 61 -4.85 -9.48 1.49
CA ARG A 61 -5.33 -10.85 1.51
C ARG A 61 -5.10 -11.54 0.17
N GLU A 62 -5.39 -10.82 -0.92
CA GLU A 62 -5.20 -11.32 -2.27
C GLU A 62 -3.73 -11.65 -2.55
N LEU A 63 -2.82 -10.83 -2.04
CA LEU A 63 -1.39 -11.00 -2.27
C LEU A 63 -0.71 -11.88 -1.21
N GLY A 64 -1.46 -12.33 -0.21
CA GLY A 64 -0.90 -13.17 0.85
C GLY A 64 0.00 -12.42 1.81
N LEU A 65 -0.21 -11.13 1.96
CA LEU A 65 0.60 -10.29 2.84
C LEU A 65 0.06 -10.21 4.27
N GLU A 66 -1.15 -10.68 4.49
CA GLU A 66 -1.73 -10.78 5.82
C GLU A 66 -1.18 -12.00 6.50
N GLY A 67 -0.72 -11.88 7.65
CA GLY A 67 -0.33 -13.08 8.35
C GLY A 67 0.82 -13.26 8.95
#